data_12506790012eff2b467421de37d2e41a
#
_entry.id   12506790012eff2b467421de37d2e41a
#
_cell.length_a   1.000
_cell.length_b   1.000
_cell.length_c   1.000
_cell.angle_alpha   90.00
_cell.angle_beta   90.00
_cell.angle_gamma   90.00
#
_symmetry.space_group_name_H-M   'P 1'
#
loop_
_entity.id
_entity.type
_entity.pdbx_description
1 polymer ?
#
loop_
_entity_poly.entity_id
_entity_poly.type
_entity_poly.pdbx_seq_one_letter_code
_entity_poly.pdbx_strand_id
1 'polypeptide(L)'
;MPHNLLSSWRKRHPFWTREAEYSRIPSLAALENLPEQEISSHVSRNQRGPRWLQPTIRSEWYWDMLPWVLASTLGKTQRQLPKKSSTSYLNGIRGIACLIVFVGHVSGHYYGSFNNPYGAEPVEENHGISQLPIIRIIYAGKGMVAVFFVLSGFVLSYSPLRKINGSLSTSSASILVAGLCSSLLRRGVRLFAPMVVLVFLTCLVTWHYPSFYPGHWRDGDPKFLQHLWRYVMIALPLFNPFSWDTYHPTSFDQCWTLAVEYRGSMVVFLMCVATSRLTTRARKIVVLLSALWALHWQRSDVFCFLSGMFFAELRYCPLSDDFPLVRKCRVPWVVTSTLASCVLTASMLVIGWPPGGDAGIEPYKTIGQLIPDVWRSSNDSITFFWGSIGAFGLLAAIENLPSVQWVLSTSPILYLGEISFSFYLLHWMAYMWPGWEMMSYFTEVLQWSKDVSFYAMFTLTLLLLIVASDYFWRVVDERCVSIGKILVDWLGVHASFVTPNVVGAEEATHLQDDVELLPAALTSVGIRLKEEESVVR
;
A
#
# COMPACT_ATOMS: atom_id res chain seq x y z
N MET A 1 13.51 -25.93 -35.21
CA MET A 1 13.18 -24.53 -35.00
C MET A 1 12.68 -24.34 -33.56
N PRO A 2 13.55 -23.95 -32.62
CA PRO A 2 13.10 -23.10 -31.48
C PRO A 2 14.18 -22.09 -31.03
N HIS A 3 15.00 -21.54 -31.94
CA HIS A 3 16.06 -20.60 -31.55
C HIS A 3 15.61 -19.12 -31.48
N ASN A 4 14.46 -18.76 -32.05
CA ASN A 4 14.05 -17.36 -32.16
C ASN A 4 13.16 -16.83 -31.01
N LEU A 5 12.58 -17.68 -30.19
CA LEU A 5 11.79 -17.25 -29.01
C LEU A 5 12.67 -16.89 -27.80
N LEU A 6 13.84 -17.51 -27.68
CA LEU A 6 14.80 -17.22 -26.61
C LEU A 6 15.57 -15.90 -26.85
N SER A 7 15.73 -15.47 -28.09
CA SER A 7 16.43 -14.21 -28.42
C SER A 7 15.56 -12.97 -28.15
N SER A 8 14.24 -13.08 -28.30
CA SER A 8 13.31 -11.99 -27.98
C SER A 8 13.11 -11.82 -26.47
N TRP A 9 13.30 -12.89 -25.72
CA TRP A 9 13.20 -12.90 -24.24
C TRP A 9 14.45 -12.30 -23.59
N ARG A 10 15.63 -12.50 -24.18
CA ARG A 10 16.90 -11.91 -23.72
C ARG A 10 16.95 -10.38 -23.74
N LYS A 11 16.10 -9.74 -24.52
CA LYS A 11 16.01 -8.26 -24.64
C LYS A 11 15.12 -7.59 -23.57
N ARG A 12 14.44 -8.35 -22.72
CA ARG A 12 13.58 -7.82 -21.68
C ARG A 12 14.12 -8.17 -20.29
N HIS A 13 15.08 -7.35 -19.84
CA HIS A 13 15.43 -7.08 -18.44
C HIS A 13 16.09 -8.16 -17.57
N PRO A 14 17.38 -8.02 -17.29
CA PRO A 14 17.91 -8.34 -15.99
C PRO A 14 18.14 -7.03 -15.20
N PHE A 15 17.75 -7.06 -13.93
CA PHE A 15 17.86 -5.99 -12.94
C PHE A 15 19.27 -5.36 -12.83
N TRP A 16 20.32 -6.08 -13.29
CA TRP A 16 21.74 -5.72 -13.13
C TRP A 16 22.43 -5.12 -14.35
N THR A 17 21.76 -5.00 -15.52
CA THR A 17 22.41 -4.60 -16.78
C THR A 17 21.58 -3.62 -17.61
N ARG A 18 21.09 -2.51 -17.03
CA ARG A 18 20.38 -1.50 -17.83
C ARG A 18 21.23 -0.28 -18.13
N GLU A 19 21.96 -0.30 -19.25
CA GLU A 19 22.46 0.91 -19.94
C GLU A 19 21.60 1.36 -21.13
N ALA A 20 20.50 0.66 -21.51
CA ALA A 20 19.92 0.80 -22.84
C ALA A 20 18.54 1.49 -22.94
N GLU A 21 17.90 1.91 -21.87
CA GLU A 21 16.55 2.52 -21.94
C GLU A 21 16.50 4.04 -21.73
N TYR A 22 17.60 4.66 -21.35
CA TYR A 22 17.66 6.12 -21.17
C TYR A 22 17.91 6.92 -22.47
N SER A 23 18.15 6.26 -23.60
CA SER A 23 18.53 6.94 -24.87
C SER A 23 17.36 7.18 -25.84
N ARG A 24 16.11 7.03 -25.44
CA ARG A 24 14.94 7.33 -26.30
C ARG A 24 14.03 8.39 -25.70
N ILE A 25 14.60 9.53 -25.34
CA ILE A 25 13.86 10.80 -25.31
C ILE A 25 14.09 11.40 -26.70
N PRO A 26 13.02 11.74 -27.47
CA PRO A 26 13.21 12.49 -28.72
C PRO A 26 13.96 13.78 -28.39
N SER A 27 15.00 14.11 -29.16
CA SER A 27 15.70 15.37 -29.03
C SER A 27 14.72 16.52 -29.31
N LEU A 28 14.88 17.66 -28.66
CA LEU A 28 14.09 18.88 -28.88
C LEU A 28 13.92 19.22 -30.37
N ALA A 29 14.89 18.90 -31.21
CA ALA A 29 14.83 19.06 -32.67
C ALA A 29 13.75 18.21 -33.37
N ALA A 30 13.21 17.17 -32.73
CA ALA A 30 12.13 16.36 -33.26
C ALA A 30 10.73 16.94 -32.95
N LEU A 31 10.62 17.83 -31.96
CA LEU A 31 9.37 18.50 -31.57
C LEU A 31 9.11 19.80 -32.35
N GLU A 32 10.15 20.42 -32.90
CA GLU A 32 10.03 21.65 -33.72
C GLU A 32 9.41 21.42 -35.11
N ASN A 33 9.27 20.17 -35.56
CA ASN A 33 8.74 19.82 -36.88
C ASN A 33 7.31 19.25 -36.87
N LEU A 34 6.56 19.40 -35.79
CA LEU A 34 5.14 18.99 -35.77
C LEU A 34 4.24 20.10 -36.35
N PRO A 35 3.25 19.79 -37.22
CA PRO A 35 2.34 20.77 -37.76
C PRO A 35 1.50 21.45 -36.67
N GLU A 36 1.33 22.76 -36.75
CA GLU A 36 0.56 23.61 -35.80
C GLU A 36 -0.86 23.12 -35.49
N GLN A 37 -1.46 22.30 -36.35
CA GLN A 37 -2.77 21.69 -36.12
C GLN A 37 -2.80 20.63 -35.01
N GLU A 38 -1.70 19.95 -34.70
CA GLU A 38 -1.61 19.00 -33.60
C GLU A 38 -1.41 19.73 -32.26
N ILE A 39 -0.70 20.86 -32.27
CA ILE A 39 -0.50 21.70 -31.07
C ILE A 39 -1.83 22.31 -30.63
N SER A 40 -2.66 22.79 -31.55
CA SER A 40 -3.98 23.37 -31.20
C SER A 40 -4.96 22.34 -30.64
N SER A 41 -4.88 21.07 -31.06
CA SER A 41 -5.73 20.00 -30.53
C SER A 41 -5.36 19.58 -29.09
N HIS A 42 -4.10 19.74 -28.71
CA HIS A 42 -3.64 19.50 -27.34
C HIS A 42 -4.00 20.66 -26.38
N VAL A 43 -3.97 21.91 -26.84
CA VAL A 43 -4.32 23.10 -26.05
C VAL A 43 -5.83 23.17 -25.78
N SER A 44 -6.69 22.79 -26.74
CA SER A 44 -8.15 22.82 -26.55
C SER A 44 -8.69 21.76 -25.57
N ARG A 45 -7.90 20.70 -25.29
CA ARG A 45 -8.27 19.66 -24.29
C ARG A 45 -8.10 20.12 -22.85
N ASN A 46 -7.30 21.14 -22.57
CA ASN A 46 -6.97 21.58 -21.20
C ASN A 46 -7.92 22.68 -20.63
N GLN A 47 -8.89 23.15 -21.38
CA GLN A 47 -9.84 24.20 -20.90
C GLN A 47 -11.08 23.64 -20.17
N ARG A 48 -11.19 22.35 -19.93
CA ARG A 48 -12.30 21.79 -19.16
C ARG A 48 -11.96 21.82 -17.69
N GLY A 49 -12.72 22.61 -16.92
CA GLY A 49 -12.64 22.67 -15.45
C GLY A 49 -12.74 21.28 -14.79
N PRO A 50 -12.50 21.17 -13.48
CA PRO A 50 -12.45 19.88 -12.79
C PRO A 50 -13.67 19.02 -13.13
N ARG A 51 -13.44 17.80 -13.60
CA ARG A 51 -14.48 16.88 -14.11
C ARG A 51 -15.64 16.61 -13.13
N TRP A 52 -15.45 16.88 -11.84
CA TRP A 52 -16.46 16.67 -10.82
C TRP A 52 -17.47 17.84 -10.70
N LEU A 53 -17.21 19.01 -11.33
CA LEU A 53 -18.13 20.14 -11.40
C LEU A 53 -19.04 20.13 -12.64
N GLN A 54 -18.86 19.19 -13.57
CA GLN A 54 -19.74 19.03 -14.70
C GLN A 54 -20.80 17.97 -14.38
N PRO A 55 -22.05 18.32 -14.11
CA PRO A 55 -23.15 17.37 -14.04
C PRO A 55 -23.49 16.97 -15.47
N THR A 56 -22.68 16.11 -16.09
CA THR A 56 -23.17 15.33 -17.22
C THR A 56 -24.11 14.28 -16.61
N ILE A 57 -25.40 14.56 -16.59
CA ILE A 57 -26.45 13.56 -16.44
C ILE A 57 -26.30 12.65 -17.68
N ARG A 58 -25.45 11.63 -17.57
CA ARG A 58 -25.33 10.61 -18.59
C ARG A 58 -26.58 9.73 -18.53
N SER A 59 -27.14 9.45 -19.67
CA SER A 59 -28.31 8.57 -19.81
C SER A 59 -28.10 7.13 -19.27
N GLU A 60 -26.92 6.81 -18.77
CA GLU A 60 -26.51 5.47 -18.32
C GLU A 60 -25.80 5.50 -16.95
N TRP A 61 -26.13 6.46 -16.07
CA TRP A 61 -25.54 6.62 -14.73
C TRP A 61 -25.65 5.36 -13.85
N TYR A 62 -26.63 4.49 -14.12
CA TYR A 62 -26.83 3.24 -13.38
C TYR A 62 -25.69 2.23 -13.58
N TRP A 63 -24.95 2.28 -14.70
CA TRP A 63 -23.75 1.46 -14.88
C TRP A 63 -22.59 1.88 -13.97
N ASP A 64 -22.52 3.15 -13.65
CA ASP A 64 -21.54 3.65 -12.68
C ASP A 64 -21.89 3.22 -11.24
N MET A 65 -23.10 2.73 -10.99
CA MET A 65 -23.48 2.13 -9.71
C MET A 65 -23.05 0.67 -9.56
N LEU A 66 -22.72 -0.03 -10.64
CA LEU A 66 -22.21 -1.38 -10.54
C LEU A 66 -20.74 -1.38 -10.09
N PRO A 67 -20.32 -2.38 -9.29
CA PRO A 67 -18.89 -2.59 -9.03
C PRO A 67 -18.10 -2.66 -10.32
N TRP A 68 -16.88 -2.11 -10.31
CA TRP A 68 -16.05 -2.02 -11.51
C TRP A 68 -15.90 -3.36 -12.24
N VAL A 69 -15.73 -4.46 -11.50
CA VAL A 69 -15.62 -5.81 -12.09
C VAL A 69 -16.84 -6.14 -12.93
N LEU A 70 -18.05 -5.95 -12.39
CA LEU A 70 -19.30 -6.25 -13.12
C LEU A 70 -19.49 -5.32 -14.31
N ALA A 71 -19.29 -4.01 -14.12
CA ALA A 71 -19.40 -3.04 -15.19
C ALA A 71 -18.36 -3.28 -16.30
N SER A 72 -17.16 -3.72 -15.94
CA SER A 72 -16.07 -4.04 -16.86
C SER A 72 -16.34 -5.31 -17.67
N THR A 73 -16.82 -6.38 -17.03
CA THR A 73 -17.19 -7.64 -17.71
C THR A 73 -18.34 -7.44 -18.70
N LEU A 74 -19.25 -6.52 -18.39
CA LEU A 74 -20.35 -6.15 -19.28
C LEU A 74 -19.96 -5.15 -20.38
N GLY A 75 -18.69 -4.69 -20.41
CA GLY A 75 -18.20 -3.70 -21.36
C GLY A 75 -18.85 -2.31 -21.20
N LYS A 76 -19.44 -2.02 -20.05
CA LYS A 76 -20.21 -0.80 -19.77
C LYS A 76 -19.44 0.26 -18.99
N THR A 77 -18.28 -0.06 -18.42
CA THR A 77 -17.46 0.94 -17.72
C THR A 77 -16.55 1.69 -18.68
N GLN A 78 -16.46 3.00 -18.52
CA GLN A 78 -15.44 3.83 -19.16
C GLN A 78 -14.19 4.00 -18.27
N ARG A 79 -14.25 3.50 -17.04
CA ARG A 79 -13.15 3.61 -16.09
C ARG A 79 -12.12 2.53 -16.39
N GLN A 80 -10.93 2.93 -16.76
CA GLN A 80 -9.81 2.03 -16.99
C GLN A 80 -8.96 1.91 -15.73
N LEU A 81 -8.48 0.69 -15.46
CA LEU A 81 -7.42 0.51 -14.47
C LEU A 81 -6.17 1.28 -14.91
N PRO A 82 -5.31 1.69 -13.96
CA PRO A 82 -4.06 2.36 -14.28
C PRO A 82 -3.26 1.58 -15.32
N LYS A 83 -2.63 2.30 -16.23
CA LYS A 83 -1.71 1.68 -17.19
C LYS A 83 -0.63 0.89 -16.44
N LYS A 84 -0.33 -0.32 -16.92
CA LYS A 84 0.68 -1.16 -16.32
C LYS A 84 2.05 -0.49 -16.42
N SER A 85 2.68 -0.31 -15.27
CA SER A 85 4.05 0.19 -15.12
C SER A 85 4.97 -0.91 -14.60
N SER A 86 6.27 -0.64 -14.58
CA SER A 86 7.25 -1.57 -14.01
C SER A 86 7.10 -1.79 -12.49
N THR A 87 6.25 -1.02 -11.81
CA THR A 87 5.96 -1.10 -10.37
C THR A 87 4.53 -1.55 -10.06
N SER A 88 3.73 -1.89 -11.07
CA SER A 88 2.32 -2.29 -10.89
C SER A 88 2.14 -3.50 -9.96
N TYR A 89 3.11 -4.45 -9.94
CA TYR A 89 3.09 -5.60 -9.04
C TYR A 89 3.04 -5.21 -7.56
N LEU A 90 3.57 -4.03 -7.16
CA LEU A 90 3.48 -3.52 -5.77
C LEU A 90 2.02 -3.26 -5.38
N ASN A 91 1.23 -2.73 -6.31
CA ASN A 91 -0.20 -2.56 -6.10
C ASN A 91 -0.91 -3.92 -5.98
N GLY A 92 -0.49 -4.90 -6.79
CA GLY A 92 -0.98 -6.28 -6.69
C GLY A 92 -0.66 -6.93 -5.33
N ILE A 93 0.56 -6.76 -4.80
CA ILE A 93 0.92 -7.22 -3.46
C ILE A 93 -0.01 -6.60 -2.41
N ARG A 94 -0.30 -5.30 -2.49
CA ARG A 94 -1.24 -4.63 -1.58
C ARG A 94 -2.62 -5.28 -1.59
N GLY A 95 -3.14 -5.59 -2.76
CA GLY A 95 -4.46 -6.25 -2.91
C GLY A 95 -4.49 -7.62 -2.25
N ILE A 96 -3.47 -8.46 -2.51
CA ILE A 96 -3.37 -9.80 -1.92
C ILE A 96 -3.15 -9.70 -0.40
N ALA A 97 -2.27 -8.81 0.06
CA ALA A 97 -2.03 -8.63 1.49
C ALA A 97 -3.32 -8.22 2.23
N CYS A 98 -4.13 -7.35 1.63
CA CYS A 98 -5.41 -6.93 2.20
C CYS A 98 -6.41 -8.10 2.32
N LEU A 99 -6.50 -8.94 1.29
CA LEU A 99 -7.33 -10.14 1.31
C LEU A 99 -6.87 -11.11 2.42
N ILE A 100 -5.55 -11.34 2.55
CA ILE A 100 -4.99 -12.20 3.60
C ILE A 100 -5.30 -11.64 5.00
N VAL A 101 -5.25 -10.33 5.20
CA VAL A 101 -5.66 -9.71 6.49
C VAL A 101 -7.12 -10.04 6.82
N PHE A 102 -8.02 -9.90 5.86
CA PHE A 102 -9.43 -10.27 6.05
C PHE A 102 -9.60 -11.76 6.38
N VAL A 103 -8.96 -12.64 5.59
CA VAL A 103 -8.99 -14.09 5.85
C VAL A 103 -8.49 -14.40 7.26
N GLY A 104 -7.38 -13.78 7.68
CA GLY A 104 -6.79 -13.97 9.01
C GLY A 104 -7.73 -13.57 10.15
N HIS A 105 -8.38 -12.40 10.03
CA HIS A 105 -9.32 -11.94 11.08
C HIS A 105 -10.57 -12.81 11.16
N VAL A 106 -11.20 -13.12 10.02
CA VAL A 106 -12.41 -13.94 9.99
C VAL A 106 -12.11 -15.37 10.44
N SER A 107 -11.07 -16.00 9.91
CA SER A 107 -10.72 -17.38 10.27
C SER A 107 -10.28 -17.49 11.74
N GLY A 108 -9.45 -16.57 12.21
CA GLY A 108 -8.97 -16.56 13.60
C GLY A 108 -10.08 -16.33 14.62
N HIS A 109 -11.16 -15.64 14.25
CA HIS A 109 -12.30 -15.42 15.12
C HIS A 109 -13.14 -16.69 15.32
N TYR A 110 -13.38 -17.46 14.26
CA TYR A 110 -14.24 -18.66 14.32
C TYR A 110 -13.48 -19.97 14.60
N TYR A 111 -12.17 -20.01 14.29
CA TYR A 111 -11.33 -21.19 14.44
C TYR A 111 -10.03 -20.83 15.16
N GLY A 112 -10.01 -21.00 16.48
CA GLY A 112 -8.83 -20.74 17.31
C GLY A 112 -7.59 -21.58 16.92
N SER A 113 -7.80 -22.75 16.32
CA SER A 113 -6.74 -23.64 15.81
C SER A 113 -5.83 -22.99 14.77
N PHE A 114 -6.30 -21.98 14.02
CA PHE A 114 -5.42 -21.25 13.09
C PHE A 114 -4.30 -20.46 13.77
N ASN A 115 -4.37 -20.25 15.07
CA ASN A 115 -3.28 -19.64 15.84
C ASN A 115 -2.11 -20.60 16.07
N ASN A 116 -2.34 -21.92 15.95
CA ASN A 116 -1.36 -22.96 16.24
C ASN A 116 -0.71 -23.51 14.97
N PRO A 117 0.53 -24.02 15.03
CA PRO A 117 1.14 -24.74 13.93
C PRO A 117 0.47 -26.11 13.73
N TYR A 118 0.62 -26.69 12.54
CA TYR A 118 0.21 -28.06 12.25
C TYR A 118 0.88 -29.05 13.19
N GLY A 119 0.10 -29.94 13.81
CA GLY A 119 0.58 -30.94 14.75
C GLY A 119 0.75 -30.47 16.19
N ALA A 120 0.34 -29.23 16.53
CA ALA A 120 0.30 -28.78 17.93
C ALA A 120 -0.81 -29.49 18.73
N GLU A 121 -0.64 -29.58 20.04
CA GLU A 121 -1.68 -30.14 20.92
C GLU A 121 -2.88 -29.16 21.07
N PRO A 122 -4.13 -29.64 21.07
CA PRO A 122 -4.55 -31.01 20.74
C PRO A 122 -4.47 -31.30 19.22
N VAL A 123 -3.87 -32.45 18.85
CA VAL A 123 -3.57 -32.80 17.45
C VAL A 123 -4.86 -32.90 16.61
N GLU A 124 -5.97 -33.35 17.21
CA GLU A 124 -7.26 -33.48 16.53
C GLU A 124 -7.78 -32.16 15.96
N GLU A 125 -7.42 -31.02 16.58
CA GLU A 125 -7.82 -29.69 16.15
C GLU A 125 -6.77 -29.03 15.23
N ASN A 126 -5.51 -29.49 15.27
CA ASN A 126 -4.37 -28.87 14.62
C ASN A 126 -3.74 -29.74 13.52
N HIS A 127 -4.58 -30.28 12.63
CA HIS A 127 -4.14 -31.14 11.50
C HIS A 127 -4.62 -30.64 10.13
N GLY A 128 -5.12 -29.40 10.06
CA GLY A 128 -5.61 -28.82 8.81
C GLY A 128 -4.47 -28.49 7.84
N ILE A 129 -4.63 -28.79 6.55
CA ILE A 129 -3.67 -28.48 5.47
C ILE A 129 -3.30 -26.98 5.48
N SER A 130 -4.23 -26.12 5.82
CA SER A 130 -4.01 -24.67 5.92
C SER A 130 -3.02 -24.28 7.02
N GLN A 131 -2.80 -25.14 8.03
CA GLN A 131 -1.86 -24.89 9.13
C GLN A 131 -0.41 -25.33 8.78
N LEU A 132 -0.22 -26.04 7.64
CA LEU A 132 1.11 -26.42 7.19
C LEU A 132 2.02 -25.20 6.98
N PRO A 133 3.33 -25.35 7.29
CA PRO A 133 4.33 -24.31 7.02
C PRO A 133 4.21 -23.81 5.57
N ILE A 134 4.43 -22.52 5.35
CA ILE A 134 4.28 -21.82 4.07
C ILE A 134 2.80 -21.62 3.68
N ILE A 135 1.95 -22.67 3.70
CA ILE A 135 0.52 -22.56 3.32
C ILE A 135 -0.21 -21.60 4.26
N ARG A 136 0.12 -21.63 5.55
CA ARG A 136 -0.52 -20.76 6.54
C ARG A 136 -0.37 -19.26 6.32
N ILE A 137 0.46 -18.81 5.35
CA ILE A 137 0.53 -17.39 4.95
C ILE A 137 -0.83 -16.85 4.54
N ILE A 138 -1.75 -17.69 4.08
CA ILE A 138 -3.10 -17.30 3.62
C ILE A 138 -3.94 -16.60 4.70
N TYR A 139 -3.58 -16.72 5.98
CA TYR A 139 -4.24 -16.02 7.09
C TYR A 139 -3.26 -15.30 8.03
N ALA A 140 -2.04 -15.05 7.57
CA ALA A 140 -1.01 -14.34 8.32
C ALA A 140 -1.22 -12.82 8.33
N GLY A 141 -2.35 -12.35 8.87
CA GLY A 141 -2.74 -10.95 8.83
C GLY A 141 -1.70 -9.98 9.39
N LYS A 142 -1.10 -10.29 10.56
CA LYS A 142 -0.06 -9.45 11.18
C LYS A 142 1.20 -9.34 10.31
N GLY A 143 1.60 -10.44 9.65
CA GLY A 143 2.71 -10.42 8.71
C GLY A 143 2.42 -9.57 7.48
N MET A 144 1.17 -9.54 7.01
CA MET A 144 0.78 -8.67 5.87
C MET A 144 0.77 -7.19 6.23
N VAL A 145 0.54 -6.83 7.49
CA VAL A 145 0.73 -5.44 7.96
C VAL A 145 2.18 -5.00 7.79
N ALA A 146 3.15 -5.85 8.12
CA ALA A 146 4.57 -5.55 7.87
C ALA A 146 4.85 -5.37 6.36
N VAL A 147 4.24 -6.17 5.50
CA VAL A 147 4.33 -6.01 4.03
C VAL A 147 3.78 -4.64 3.60
N PHE A 148 2.63 -4.19 4.14
CA PHE A 148 2.09 -2.86 3.86
C PHE A 148 3.08 -1.75 4.24
N PHE A 149 3.75 -1.85 5.38
CA PHE A 149 4.73 -0.85 5.82
C PHE A 149 5.96 -0.81 4.91
N VAL A 150 6.48 -1.96 4.46
CA VAL A 150 7.58 -2.00 3.48
C VAL A 150 7.16 -1.37 2.14
N LEU A 151 5.97 -1.71 1.63
CA LEU A 151 5.44 -1.12 0.40
C LEU A 151 5.23 0.39 0.53
N SER A 152 4.74 0.87 1.67
CA SER A 152 4.58 2.29 1.94
C SER A 152 5.92 3.02 1.97
N GLY A 153 6.92 2.46 2.63
CA GLY A 153 8.28 2.99 2.62
C GLY A 153 8.84 3.13 1.20
N PHE A 154 8.63 2.10 0.37
CA PHE A 154 9.04 2.12 -1.03
C PHE A 154 8.36 3.24 -1.82
N VAL A 155 7.03 3.28 -1.81
CA VAL A 155 6.25 4.24 -2.61
C VAL A 155 6.50 5.69 -2.19
N LEU A 156 6.61 5.94 -0.87
CA LEU A 156 6.83 7.27 -0.32
C LEU A 156 8.21 7.85 -0.65
N SER A 157 9.24 7.00 -0.68
CA SER A 157 10.61 7.41 -0.96
C SER A 157 10.95 7.45 -2.45
N TYR A 158 10.16 6.76 -3.30
CA TYR A 158 10.48 6.57 -4.72
C TYR A 158 10.63 7.90 -5.46
N SER A 159 9.64 8.80 -5.41
CA SER A 159 9.73 10.11 -6.06
C SER A 159 10.79 11.04 -5.43
N PRO A 160 10.88 11.22 -4.09
CA PRO A 160 11.97 11.96 -3.48
C PRO A 160 13.37 11.48 -3.86
N LEU A 161 13.61 10.15 -3.83
CA LEU A 161 14.92 9.59 -4.20
C LEU A 161 15.27 9.81 -5.67
N ARG A 162 14.27 9.76 -6.57
CA ARG A 162 14.46 10.12 -7.98
C ARG A 162 15.00 11.56 -8.13
N LYS A 163 14.39 12.51 -7.39
CA LYS A 163 14.82 13.91 -7.41
C LYS A 163 16.22 14.10 -6.82
N ILE A 164 16.54 13.39 -5.73
CA ILE A 164 17.86 13.43 -5.09
C ILE A 164 18.94 12.87 -6.04
N ASN A 165 18.65 11.80 -6.78
CA ASN A 165 19.61 11.14 -7.67
C ASN A 165 19.73 11.85 -9.04
N GLY A 166 18.78 12.71 -9.41
CA GLY A 166 18.71 13.34 -10.74
C GLY A 166 19.68 14.48 -10.99
N SER A 167 19.83 15.44 -10.11
CA SER A 167 20.88 16.47 -10.05
C SER A 167 20.60 17.47 -8.92
N LEU A 168 21.60 17.71 -8.08
CA LEU A 168 21.49 18.62 -6.95
C LEU A 168 21.94 20.04 -7.32
N SER A 169 21.08 20.78 -8.04
CA SER A 169 21.17 22.23 -8.04
C SER A 169 20.55 22.81 -6.75
N THR A 170 20.86 24.05 -6.39
CA THR A 170 20.28 24.70 -5.19
C THR A 170 18.76 24.83 -5.31
N SER A 171 18.22 25.00 -6.52
CA SER A 171 16.79 25.01 -6.82
C SER A 171 16.14 23.64 -6.57
N SER A 172 16.83 22.53 -6.83
CA SER A 172 16.31 21.17 -6.59
C SER A 172 16.07 20.87 -5.12
N ALA A 173 16.82 21.47 -4.19
CA ALA A 173 16.62 21.27 -2.75
C ALA A 173 15.30 21.89 -2.25
N SER A 174 14.96 23.10 -2.72
CA SER A 174 13.68 23.74 -2.36
C SER A 174 12.49 22.98 -2.93
N ILE A 175 12.58 22.48 -4.16
CA ILE A 175 11.57 21.65 -4.82
C ILE A 175 11.40 20.32 -4.06
N LEU A 176 12.47 19.71 -3.59
CA LEU A 176 12.40 18.50 -2.77
C LEU A 176 11.64 18.77 -1.48
N VAL A 177 12.01 19.82 -0.72
CA VAL A 177 11.36 20.14 0.56
C VAL A 177 9.88 20.48 0.36
N ALA A 178 9.55 21.33 -0.61
CA ALA A 178 8.15 21.66 -0.93
C ALA A 178 7.33 20.41 -1.30
N GLY A 179 7.92 19.50 -2.09
CA GLY A 179 7.32 18.22 -2.45
C GLY A 179 7.08 17.32 -1.24
N LEU A 180 8.00 17.25 -0.29
CA LEU A 180 7.87 16.47 0.95
C LEU A 180 6.80 17.07 1.87
N CYS A 181 6.78 18.41 2.06
CA CYS A 181 5.74 19.11 2.82
C CYS A 181 4.35 18.84 2.24
N SER A 182 4.18 19.03 0.93
CA SER A 182 2.94 18.72 0.21
C SER A 182 2.53 17.25 0.39
N SER A 183 3.47 16.32 0.29
CA SER A 183 3.21 14.89 0.44
C SER A 183 2.77 14.52 1.86
N LEU A 184 3.39 15.11 2.88
CA LEU A 184 3.04 14.88 4.29
C LEU A 184 1.62 15.34 4.61
N LEU A 185 1.26 16.56 4.19
CA LEU A 185 -0.07 17.13 4.41
C LEU A 185 -1.16 16.31 3.69
N ARG A 186 -0.96 16.00 2.41
CA ARG A 186 -1.91 15.17 1.64
C ARG A 186 -2.07 13.78 2.24
N ARG A 187 -0.99 13.21 2.78
CA ARG A 187 -1.05 11.88 3.39
C ARG A 187 -1.87 11.88 4.67
N GLY A 188 -1.78 12.92 5.51
CA GLY A 188 -2.63 13.07 6.68
C GLY A 188 -4.12 13.05 6.31
N VAL A 189 -4.52 13.87 5.34
CA VAL A 189 -5.91 13.87 4.86
C VAL A 189 -6.32 12.52 4.28
N ARG A 190 -5.45 11.90 3.45
CA ARG A 190 -5.75 10.63 2.80
C ARG A 190 -5.94 9.47 3.79
N LEU A 191 -5.19 9.44 4.89
CA LEU A 191 -5.30 8.37 5.89
C LEU A 191 -6.48 8.60 6.83
N PHE A 192 -6.61 9.83 7.36
CA PHE A 192 -7.53 10.09 8.44
C PHE A 192 -8.94 10.51 7.99
N ALA A 193 -9.10 11.17 6.84
CA ALA A 193 -10.44 11.58 6.42
C ALA A 193 -11.36 10.37 6.07
N PRO A 194 -10.91 9.32 5.34
CA PRO A 194 -11.72 8.11 5.16
C PRO A 194 -11.99 7.37 6.47
N MET A 195 -11.04 7.40 7.44
CA MET A 195 -11.25 6.82 8.76
C MET A 195 -12.37 7.55 9.52
N VAL A 196 -12.45 8.87 9.45
CA VAL A 196 -13.56 9.63 10.07
C VAL A 196 -14.91 9.19 9.51
N VAL A 197 -14.98 8.98 8.19
CA VAL A 197 -16.22 8.46 7.56
C VAL A 197 -16.54 7.05 8.07
N LEU A 198 -15.53 6.17 8.17
CA LEU A 198 -15.71 4.83 8.74
C LEU A 198 -16.25 4.88 10.18
N VAL A 199 -15.63 5.69 11.04
CA VAL A 199 -16.04 5.85 12.45
C VAL A 199 -17.50 6.31 12.53
N PHE A 200 -17.89 7.27 11.68
CA PHE A 200 -19.26 7.74 11.61
C PHE A 200 -20.22 6.63 11.14
N LEU A 201 -19.87 5.88 10.10
CA LEU A 201 -20.67 4.74 9.63
C LEU A 201 -20.82 3.67 10.72
N THR A 202 -19.72 3.32 11.41
CA THR A 202 -19.76 2.36 12.53
C THR A 202 -20.65 2.87 13.67
N CYS A 203 -20.57 4.17 14.00
CA CYS A 203 -21.45 4.82 14.98
C CYS A 203 -22.93 4.69 14.57
N LEU A 204 -23.29 4.93 13.32
CA LEU A 204 -24.67 4.76 12.82
C LEU A 204 -25.13 3.32 12.91
N VAL A 205 -24.31 2.37 12.50
CA VAL A 205 -24.64 0.94 12.56
C VAL A 205 -24.89 0.50 14.00
N THR A 206 -24.00 0.82 14.91
CA THR A 206 -24.15 0.43 16.34
C THR A 206 -25.30 1.14 17.03
N TRP A 207 -25.70 2.32 16.56
CA TRP A 207 -26.90 3.01 17.04
C TRP A 207 -28.18 2.29 16.66
N HIS A 208 -28.28 1.82 15.41
CA HIS A 208 -29.48 1.12 14.92
C HIS A 208 -29.49 -0.36 15.28
N TYR A 209 -28.33 -1.00 15.37
CA TYR A 209 -28.15 -2.42 15.65
C TYR A 209 -27.27 -2.62 16.89
N PRO A 210 -27.84 -2.48 18.08
CA PRO A 210 -27.06 -2.56 19.34
C PRO A 210 -26.47 -3.94 19.62
N SER A 211 -27.02 -5.00 19.03
CA SER A 211 -26.49 -6.37 19.09
C SER A 211 -25.16 -6.55 18.36
N PHE A 212 -24.76 -5.56 17.57
CA PHE A 212 -23.50 -5.56 16.79
C PHE A 212 -22.24 -5.80 17.63
N TYR A 213 -22.25 -5.36 18.87
CA TYR A 213 -21.21 -5.62 19.86
C TYR A 213 -21.82 -6.22 21.11
N PRO A 214 -21.81 -7.57 21.29
CA PRO A 214 -22.28 -8.18 22.52
C PRO A 214 -21.50 -7.66 23.71
N GLY A 215 -22.16 -6.94 24.59
CA GLY A 215 -21.69 -6.68 25.95
C GLY A 215 -21.15 -5.29 26.30
N HIS A 216 -21.02 -4.30 25.39
CA HIS A 216 -20.28 -3.11 25.84
C HIS A 216 -20.80 -1.71 25.48
N TRP A 217 -21.79 -1.52 24.59
CA TRP A 217 -21.88 -0.18 24.00
C TRP A 217 -23.21 0.54 24.08
N ARG A 218 -24.30 -0.13 24.46
CA ARG A 218 -25.62 0.52 24.50
C ARG A 218 -26.11 0.91 25.89
N ASP A 219 -25.64 0.28 26.93
CA ASP A 219 -26.20 0.38 28.30
C ASP A 219 -25.91 1.72 28.99
N GLY A 220 -26.00 2.83 28.29
CA GLY A 220 -25.78 4.12 28.91
C GLY A 220 -25.97 5.35 28.03
N ASP A 221 -26.22 5.22 26.72
CA ASP A 221 -26.37 6.38 25.85
C ASP A 221 -27.84 6.64 25.47
N PRO A 222 -28.58 7.43 26.24
CA PRO A 222 -30.01 7.67 25.96
C PRO A 222 -30.22 8.57 24.74
N LYS A 223 -29.16 9.23 24.22
CA LYS A 223 -29.23 10.18 23.08
C LYS A 223 -28.15 9.92 22.05
N PHE A 224 -28.51 10.01 20.77
CA PHE A 224 -27.57 9.85 19.65
C PHE A 224 -26.30 10.72 19.76
N LEU A 225 -26.43 11.96 20.22
CA LEU A 225 -25.28 12.85 20.38
C LEU A 225 -24.27 12.35 21.43
N GLN A 226 -24.73 11.69 22.49
CA GLN A 226 -23.84 11.11 23.49
C GLN A 226 -23.12 9.87 22.90
N HIS A 227 -23.84 9.06 22.14
CA HIS A 227 -23.27 7.93 21.42
C HIS A 227 -22.21 8.39 20.41
N LEU A 228 -22.52 9.39 19.58
CA LEU A 228 -21.58 10.00 18.64
C LEU A 228 -20.35 10.57 19.34
N TRP A 229 -20.55 11.29 20.46
CA TRP A 229 -19.45 11.84 21.25
C TRP A 229 -18.52 10.76 21.77
N ARG A 230 -19.07 9.63 22.23
CA ARG A 230 -18.28 8.45 22.66
C ARG A 230 -17.41 7.94 21.53
N TYR A 231 -17.96 7.78 20.30
CA TYR A 231 -17.20 7.35 19.13
C TYR A 231 -16.09 8.33 18.75
N VAL A 232 -16.34 9.62 18.84
CA VAL A 232 -15.32 10.66 18.65
C VAL A 232 -14.18 10.49 19.66
N MET A 233 -14.51 10.31 20.95
CA MET A 233 -13.50 10.15 22.00
C MET A 233 -12.68 8.86 21.85
N ILE A 234 -13.29 7.77 21.39
CA ILE A 234 -12.60 6.52 21.09
C ILE A 234 -11.69 6.67 19.86
N ALA A 235 -12.09 7.46 18.86
CA ALA A 235 -11.29 7.67 17.66
C ALA A 235 -10.16 8.67 17.85
N LEU A 236 -10.29 9.61 18.78
CA LEU A 236 -9.33 10.70 18.96
C LEU A 236 -7.87 10.26 19.15
N PRO A 237 -7.55 9.22 19.97
CA PRO A 237 -6.18 8.74 20.13
C PRO A 237 -5.55 8.20 18.83
N LEU A 238 -6.35 7.74 17.85
CA LEU A 238 -5.84 7.26 16.55
C LEU A 238 -5.21 8.38 15.71
N PHE A 239 -5.53 9.65 15.99
CA PHE A 239 -4.92 10.79 15.31
C PHE A 239 -3.55 11.17 15.89
N ASN A 240 -3.11 10.51 16.97
CA ASN A 240 -1.83 10.80 17.59
C ASN A 240 -0.69 9.95 16.98
N PRO A 241 0.13 10.51 16.05
CA PRO A 241 1.24 9.78 15.47
C PRO A 241 2.47 9.74 16.39
N PHE A 242 2.46 10.49 17.49
CA PHE A 242 3.62 10.64 18.39
C PHE A 242 3.64 9.60 19.50
N SER A 243 2.50 8.95 19.78
CA SER A 243 2.50 7.81 20.70
C SER A 243 3.26 6.63 20.11
N TRP A 244 4.19 6.07 20.88
CA TRP A 244 4.89 4.85 20.48
C TRP A 244 4.07 3.61 20.74
N ASP A 245 3.15 3.67 21.69
CA ASP A 245 2.21 2.59 21.97
C ASP A 245 1.11 2.55 20.90
N THR A 246 0.71 1.36 20.54
CA THR A 246 -0.40 1.16 19.61
C THR A 246 -1.71 1.17 20.38
N TYR A 247 -2.65 2.01 19.94
CA TYR A 247 -3.99 2.07 20.51
C TYR A 247 -4.95 1.23 19.67
N HIS A 248 -5.61 0.27 20.31
CA HIS A 248 -6.50 -0.69 19.69
C HIS A 248 -7.96 -0.46 20.12
N PRO A 249 -8.74 0.36 19.37
CA PRO A 249 -10.15 0.56 19.66
C PRO A 249 -10.97 -0.66 19.25
N THR A 250 -11.78 -1.20 20.14
CA THR A 250 -12.53 -2.43 19.90
C THR A 250 -13.48 -2.37 18.71
N SER A 251 -14.09 -1.19 18.45
CA SER A 251 -15.08 -1.02 17.36
C SER A 251 -14.48 -0.92 15.96
N PHE A 252 -13.21 -0.58 15.84
CA PHE A 252 -12.48 -0.40 14.57
C PHE A 252 -10.99 -0.65 14.78
N ASP A 253 -10.69 -1.81 15.35
CA ASP A 253 -9.34 -2.21 15.77
C ASP A 253 -8.31 -2.06 14.64
N GLN A 254 -8.66 -2.38 13.39
CA GLN A 254 -7.76 -2.25 12.24
C GLN A 254 -7.17 -0.83 12.08
N CYS A 255 -7.82 0.20 12.61
CA CYS A 255 -7.38 1.60 12.45
C CYS A 255 -6.10 1.94 13.24
N TRP A 256 -5.64 1.09 14.17
CA TRP A 256 -4.37 1.30 14.88
C TRP A 256 -3.19 1.50 13.92
N THR A 257 -3.24 0.85 12.75
CA THR A 257 -2.17 0.94 11.74
C THR A 257 -2.05 2.32 11.11
N LEU A 258 -3.12 3.14 11.10
CA LEU A 258 -3.11 4.44 10.42
C LEU A 258 -2.19 5.46 11.10
N ALA A 259 -2.19 5.48 12.45
CA ALA A 259 -1.25 6.31 13.21
C ALA A 259 0.20 5.87 12.95
N VAL A 260 0.45 4.56 12.92
CA VAL A 260 1.77 3.97 12.60
C VAL A 260 2.18 4.30 11.16
N GLU A 261 1.25 4.19 10.22
CA GLU A 261 1.45 4.50 8.80
C GLU A 261 1.82 5.97 8.59
N TYR A 262 1.15 6.89 9.30
CA TYR A 262 1.46 8.31 9.23
C TYR A 262 2.82 8.63 9.86
N ARG A 263 3.12 8.07 11.04
CA ARG A 263 4.43 8.18 11.70
C ARG A 263 5.56 7.62 10.83
N GLY A 264 5.39 6.44 10.26
CA GLY A 264 6.36 5.85 9.35
C GLY A 264 6.62 6.72 8.12
N SER A 265 5.59 7.43 7.63
CA SER A 265 5.75 8.41 6.54
C SER A 265 6.63 9.59 6.95
N MET A 266 6.46 10.11 8.17
CA MET A 266 7.32 11.17 8.72
C MET A 266 8.78 10.70 8.80
N VAL A 267 9.02 9.47 9.27
CA VAL A 267 10.36 8.88 9.35
C VAL A 267 11.01 8.79 7.97
N VAL A 268 10.28 8.30 6.95
CA VAL A 268 10.79 8.21 5.57
C VAL A 268 11.11 9.60 5.01
N PHE A 269 10.22 10.57 5.18
CA PHE A 269 10.47 11.94 4.68
C PHE A 269 11.63 12.61 5.38
N LEU A 270 11.74 12.45 6.70
CA LEU A 270 12.89 12.95 7.46
C LEU A 270 14.19 12.29 6.98
N MET A 271 14.17 10.97 6.77
CA MET A 271 15.34 10.23 6.27
C MET A 271 15.73 10.68 4.84
N CYS A 272 14.76 10.96 3.96
CA CYS A 272 15.03 11.52 2.64
C CYS A 272 15.75 12.88 2.73
N VAL A 273 15.32 13.76 3.65
CA VAL A 273 15.98 15.06 3.88
C VAL A 273 17.38 14.86 4.46
N ALA A 274 17.50 14.09 5.54
CA ALA A 274 18.75 13.87 6.27
C ALA A 274 19.85 13.24 5.38
N THR A 275 19.44 12.37 4.46
CA THR A 275 20.39 11.66 3.57
C THR A 275 20.51 12.28 2.18
N SER A 276 19.82 13.39 1.89
CA SER A 276 19.77 14.01 0.56
C SER A 276 21.13 14.44 0.02
N ARG A 277 22.07 14.82 0.89
CA ARG A 277 23.42 15.26 0.52
C ARG A 277 24.46 14.12 0.52
N LEU A 278 24.06 12.92 0.93
CA LEU A 278 24.98 11.78 0.93
C LEU A 278 25.13 11.20 -0.48
N THR A 279 26.30 10.62 -0.74
CA THR A 279 26.48 9.78 -1.93
C THR A 279 25.51 8.59 -1.88
N THR A 280 25.10 8.07 -3.02
CA THR A 280 24.19 6.93 -3.16
C THR A 280 24.62 5.74 -2.30
N ARG A 281 25.93 5.43 -2.33
CA ARG A 281 26.52 4.35 -1.52
C ARG A 281 26.36 4.62 -0.02
N ALA A 282 26.73 5.81 0.46
CA ALA A 282 26.61 6.18 1.86
C ALA A 282 25.15 6.18 2.32
N ARG A 283 24.22 6.68 1.49
CA ARG A 283 22.79 6.69 1.77
C ARG A 283 22.24 5.28 1.96
N LYS A 284 22.56 4.33 1.08
CA LYS A 284 22.15 2.92 1.23
C LYS A 284 22.62 2.31 2.55
N ILE A 285 23.90 2.56 2.89
CA ILE A 285 24.48 2.06 4.15
C ILE A 285 23.76 2.68 5.36
N VAL A 286 23.60 4.00 5.38
CA VAL A 286 22.94 4.71 6.49
C VAL A 286 21.50 4.23 6.65
N VAL A 287 20.72 4.14 5.56
CA VAL A 287 19.31 3.67 5.61
C VAL A 287 19.23 2.24 6.12
N LEU A 288 20.09 1.34 5.62
CA LEU A 288 20.09 -0.07 6.06
C LEU A 288 20.51 -0.20 7.53
N LEU A 289 21.56 0.48 7.96
CA LEU A 289 21.98 0.48 9.37
C LEU A 289 20.92 1.06 10.29
N SER A 290 20.25 2.15 9.88
CA SER A 290 19.12 2.72 10.64
C SER A 290 17.93 1.76 10.72
N ALA A 291 17.64 1.01 9.65
CA ALA A 291 16.61 -0.01 9.67
C ALA A 291 16.96 -1.13 10.66
N LEU A 292 18.17 -1.69 10.57
CA LEU A 292 18.64 -2.75 11.50
C LEU A 292 18.68 -2.26 12.95
N TRP A 293 19.08 -1.01 13.18
CA TRP A 293 19.05 -0.39 14.50
C TRP A 293 17.63 -0.28 15.05
N ALA A 294 16.66 0.11 14.21
CA ALA A 294 15.25 0.15 14.58
C ALA A 294 14.73 -1.25 14.96
N LEU A 295 15.08 -2.27 14.18
CA LEU A 295 14.71 -3.65 14.49
C LEU A 295 15.31 -4.11 15.83
N HIS A 296 16.56 -3.77 16.13
CA HIS A 296 17.19 -4.06 17.41
C HIS A 296 16.40 -3.48 18.61
N TRP A 297 15.83 -2.28 18.45
CA TRP A 297 15.02 -1.60 19.46
C TRP A 297 13.51 -1.91 19.36
N GLN A 298 13.14 -3.06 18.82
CA GLN A 298 11.74 -3.51 18.68
C GLN A 298 10.83 -2.56 17.86
N ARG A 299 11.42 -1.73 17.00
CA ARG A 299 10.70 -0.84 16.09
C ARG A 299 10.55 -1.49 14.73
N SER A 300 9.73 -2.57 14.68
CA SER A 300 9.42 -3.29 13.45
C SER A 300 8.79 -2.40 12.38
N ASP A 301 7.96 -1.44 12.78
CA ASP A 301 7.36 -0.44 11.91
C ASP A 301 8.43 0.39 11.19
N VAL A 302 9.34 1.01 11.93
CA VAL A 302 10.43 1.83 11.38
C VAL A 302 11.36 0.99 10.49
N PHE A 303 11.69 -0.24 10.92
CA PHE A 303 12.45 -1.19 10.10
C PHE A 303 11.80 -1.42 8.75
N CYS A 304 10.49 -1.70 8.71
CA CYS A 304 9.76 -1.96 7.47
C CYS A 304 9.72 -0.74 6.54
N PHE A 305 9.45 0.46 7.08
CA PHE A 305 9.44 1.69 6.28
C PHE A 305 10.80 2.01 5.68
N LEU A 306 11.89 1.91 6.47
CA LEU A 306 13.25 2.14 5.98
C LEU A 306 13.72 1.03 5.02
N SER A 307 13.28 -0.20 5.22
CA SER A 307 13.49 -1.30 4.25
C SER A 307 12.88 -0.98 2.90
N GLY A 308 11.66 -0.45 2.88
CA GLY A 308 11.02 0.02 1.66
C GLY A 308 11.82 1.14 0.96
N MET A 309 12.31 2.11 1.72
CA MET A 309 13.18 3.17 1.21
C MET A 309 14.48 2.60 0.63
N PHE A 310 15.08 1.61 1.28
CA PHE A 310 16.28 0.92 0.79
C PHE A 310 16.04 0.26 -0.58
N PHE A 311 14.92 -0.46 -0.75
CA PHE A 311 14.58 -1.06 -2.04
C PHE A 311 14.28 -0.03 -3.12
N ALA A 312 13.65 1.09 -2.78
CA ALA A 312 13.43 2.19 -3.71
C ALA A 312 14.76 2.78 -4.21
N GLU A 313 15.76 2.93 -3.33
CA GLU A 313 17.09 3.37 -3.71
C GLU A 313 17.82 2.36 -4.60
N LEU A 314 17.71 1.05 -4.29
CA LEU A 314 18.29 -0.01 -5.12
C LEU A 314 17.75 -0.03 -6.55
N ARG A 315 16.50 0.42 -6.73
CA ARG A 315 15.88 0.47 -8.04
C ARG A 315 16.44 1.58 -8.93
N TYR A 316 16.86 2.71 -8.35
CA TYR A 316 17.53 3.79 -9.09
C TYR A 316 19.01 3.53 -9.28
N CYS A 317 19.67 3.03 -8.25
CA CYS A 317 21.10 2.79 -8.23
C CYS A 317 21.36 1.37 -7.70
N PRO A 318 21.49 0.37 -8.57
CA PRO A 318 21.80 -1.00 -8.18
C PRO A 318 23.11 -1.12 -7.41
N LEU A 319 23.27 -2.17 -6.59
CA LEU A 319 24.52 -2.42 -5.86
C LEU A 319 25.74 -2.60 -6.77
N SER A 320 25.52 -3.07 -8.01
CA SER A 320 26.58 -3.19 -9.02
C SER A 320 27.27 -1.88 -9.35
N ASP A 321 26.56 -0.75 -9.23
CA ASP A 321 27.09 0.56 -9.56
C ASP A 321 28.01 1.11 -8.44
N ASP A 322 27.68 0.76 -7.20
CA ASP A 322 28.44 1.18 -6.03
C ASP A 322 29.64 0.28 -5.71
N PHE A 323 29.54 -1.03 -6.05
CA PHE A 323 30.54 -2.03 -5.68
C PHE A 323 31.11 -2.73 -6.94
N PRO A 324 32.33 -2.35 -7.37
CA PRO A 324 32.96 -2.93 -8.56
C PRO A 324 33.10 -4.46 -8.53
N LEU A 325 33.24 -5.05 -7.34
CA LEU A 325 33.30 -6.50 -7.16
C LEU A 325 31.97 -7.16 -7.55
N VAL A 326 30.85 -6.56 -7.16
CA VAL A 326 29.51 -7.04 -7.52
C VAL A 326 29.29 -6.93 -9.03
N ARG A 327 29.75 -5.85 -9.64
CA ARG A 327 29.69 -5.63 -11.11
C ARG A 327 30.46 -6.70 -11.89
N LYS A 328 31.59 -7.19 -11.36
CA LYS A 328 32.38 -8.26 -11.97
C LYS A 328 31.75 -9.64 -11.87
N CYS A 329 30.94 -9.89 -10.83
CA CYS A 329 30.25 -11.16 -10.62
C CYS A 329 29.02 -11.25 -11.53
N ARG A 330 29.18 -11.77 -12.76
CA ARG A 330 28.05 -12.12 -13.63
C ARG A 330 27.38 -13.38 -13.11
N VAL A 331 26.46 -13.24 -12.16
CA VAL A 331 25.68 -14.38 -11.67
C VAL A 331 24.66 -14.77 -12.74
N PRO A 332 24.63 -16.06 -13.18
CA PRO A 332 23.63 -16.52 -14.13
C PRO A 332 22.21 -16.28 -13.61
N TRP A 333 21.30 -15.91 -14.51
CA TRP A 333 19.90 -15.63 -14.16
C TRP A 333 19.21 -16.81 -13.45
N VAL A 334 19.60 -18.04 -13.78
CA VAL A 334 19.10 -19.26 -13.12
C VAL A 334 19.44 -19.24 -11.63
N VAL A 335 20.68 -18.91 -11.29
CA VAL A 335 21.13 -18.86 -9.88
C VAL A 335 20.40 -17.76 -9.13
N THR A 336 20.28 -16.56 -9.73
CA THR A 336 19.55 -15.46 -9.08
C THR A 336 18.07 -15.78 -8.89
N SER A 337 17.41 -16.40 -9.88
CA SER A 337 16.01 -16.80 -9.76
C SER A 337 15.80 -17.94 -8.76
N THR A 338 16.72 -18.91 -8.71
CA THR A 338 16.66 -19.99 -7.70
C THR A 338 16.84 -19.43 -6.29
N LEU A 339 17.86 -18.58 -6.09
CA LEU A 339 18.07 -17.93 -4.80
C LEU A 339 16.87 -17.06 -4.39
N ALA A 340 16.33 -16.28 -5.31
CA ALA A 340 15.13 -15.48 -5.06
C ALA A 340 13.92 -16.35 -4.70
N SER A 341 13.76 -17.51 -5.35
CA SER A 341 12.69 -18.46 -5.01
C SER A 341 12.88 -19.06 -3.62
N CYS A 342 14.11 -19.41 -3.23
CA CYS A 342 14.41 -19.87 -1.88
C CYS A 342 14.11 -18.77 -0.83
N VAL A 343 14.52 -17.52 -1.10
CA VAL A 343 14.22 -16.38 -0.22
C VAL A 343 12.71 -16.14 -0.14
N LEU A 344 11.98 -16.25 -1.25
CA LEU A 344 10.52 -16.15 -1.26
C LEU A 344 9.87 -17.18 -0.35
N THR A 345 10.27 -18.45 -0.49
CA THR A 345 9.75 -19.57 0.31
C THR A 345 10.05 -19.38 1.80
N ALA A 346 11.29 -19.00 2.15
CA ALA A 346 11.67 -18.70 3.53
C ALA A 346 10.88 -17.50 4.09
N SER A 347 10.66 -16.46 3.27
CA SER A 347 9.86 -15.31 3.65
C SER A 347 8.40 -15.68 3.92
N MET A 348 7.80 -16.51 3.07
CA MET A 348 6.43 -17.01 3.28
C MET A 348 6.31 -17.82 4.57
N LEU A 349 7.34 -18.63 4.87
CA LEU A 349 7.39 -19.40 6.12
C LEU A 349 7.39 -18.51 7.35
N VAL A 350 8.28 -17.49 7.41
CA VAL A 350 8.41 -16.64 8.59
C VAL A 350 7.29 -15.60 8.71
N ILE A 351 6.72 -15.11 7.59
CA ILE A 351 5.50 -14.29 7.60
C ILE A 351 4.33 -15.07 8.21
N GLY A 352 4.25 -16.36 7.89
CA GLY A 352 3.28 -17.29 8.45
C GLY A 352 3.57 -17.75 9.87
N TRP A 353 4.39 -17.05 10.67
CA TRP A 353 4.66 -17.42 12.06
C TRP A 353 3.35 -17.60 12.85
N PRO A 354 3.21 -18.69 13.63
CA PRO A 354 1.98 -18.95 14.39
C PRO A 354 1.80 -17.91 15.51
N PRO A 355 0.65 -17.21 15.59
CA PRO A 355 0.37 -16.28 16.68
C PRO A 355 0.38 -16.93 18.07
N GLY A 356 0.05 -18.22 18.16
CA GLY A 356 0.12 -19.00 19.40
C GLY A 356 1.52 -19.43 19.82
N GLY A 357 2.55 -19.14 19.00
CA GLY A 357 3.93 -19.54 19.21
C GLY A 357 4.32 -20.80 18.43
N ASP A 358 5.54 -21.28 18.66
CA ASP A 358 6.10 -22.46 17.96
C ASP A 358 5.52 -23.80 18.43
N ALA A 359 4.87 -23.83 19.57
CA ALA A 359 4.33 -25.04 20.21
C ALA A 359 5.33 -26.22 20.29
N GLY A 360 6.64 -25.97 20.20
CA GLY A 360 7.67 -27.00 20.12
C GLY A 360 7.73 -27.77 18.79
N ILE A 361 7.03 -27.30 17.74
CA ILE A 361 6.86 -27.99 16.45
C ILE A 361 7.85 -27.44 15.41
N GLU A 362 8.48 -28.35 14.66
CA GLU A 362 9.34 -27.99 13.54
C GLU A 362 8.51 -27.50 12.32
N PRO A 363 9.01 -26.54 11.54
CA PRO A 363 10.31 -25.86 11.63
C PRO A 363 10.35 -24.67 12.61
N TYR A 364 9.24 -24.31 13.21
CA TYR A 364 9.11 -23.10 14.05
C TYR A 364 9.97 -23.17 15.31
N LYS A 365 10.12 -24.35 15.90
CA LYS A 365 10.99 -24.60 17.05
C LYS A 365 12.44 -24.20 16.77
N THR A 366 12.99 -24.70 15.65
CA THR A 366 14.38 -24.38 15.26
C THR A 366 14.53 -22.91 14.89
N ILE A 367 13.61 -22.36 14.09
CA ILE A 367 13.61 -20.95 13.71
C ILE A 367 13.42 -20.04 14.94
N GLY A 368 12.62 -20.46 15.91
CA GLY A 368 12.37 -19.75 17.16
C GLY A 368 13.63 -19.53 18.01
N GLN A 369 14.64 -20.38 17.86
CA GLN A 369 15.93 -20.20 18.55
C GLN A 369 16.71 -18.97 18.05
N LEU A 370 16.45 -18.51 16.84
CA LEU A 370 17.10 -17.34 16.22
C LEU A 370 16.51 -16.01 16.69
N ILE A 371 15.43 -16.03 17.49
CA ILE A 371 14.77 -14.80 17.96
C ILE A 371 15.63 -14.17 19.04
N PRO A 372 16.03 -12.89 18.90
CA PRO A 372 16.73 -12.18 19.97
C PRO A 372 15.88 -12.07 21.24
N ASP A 373 16.50 -12.13 22.43
CA ASP A 373 15.80 -12.13 23.71
C ASP A 373 14.89 -10.92 23.91
N VAL A 374 15.27 -9.76 23.38
CA VAL A 374 14.47 -8.54 23.44
C VAL A 374 13.08 -8.69 22.78
N TRP A 375 12.92 -9.61 21.82
CA TRP A 375 11.67 -9.88 21.11
C TRP A 375 10.82 -10.98 21.75
N ARG A 376 11.31 -11.66 22.79
CA ARG A 376 10.61 -12.79 23.43
C ARG A 376 9.59 -12.35 24.50
N SER A 377 9.28 -11.06 24.57
CA SER A 377 8.34 -10.50 25.56
C SER A 377 6.90 -10.99 25.38
N SER A 378 6.49 -11.28 24.16
CA SER A 378 5.16 -11.83 23.83
C SER A 378 5.17 -12.52 22.47
N ASN A 379 4.19 -13.40 22.23
CA ASN A 379 3.99 -14.03 20.91
C ASN A 379 3.71 -12.99 19.82
N ASP A 380 3.06 -11.87 20.17
CA ASP A 380 2.82 -10.77 19.25
C ASP A 380 4.13 -10.11 18.82
N SER A 381 5.04 -9.84 19.76
CA SER A 381 6.37 -9.30 19.45
C SER A 381 7.14 -10.22 18.50
N ILE A 382 7.12 -11.52 18.76
CA ILE A 382 7.74 -12.53 17.90
C ILE A 382 7.12 -12.53 16.50
N THR A 383 5.80 -12.45 16.42
CA THR A 383 5.07 -12.40 15.14
C THR A 383 5.45 -11.14 14.33
N PHE A 384 5.59 -9.98 14.99
CA PHE A 384 6.04 -8.75 14.34
C PHE A 384 7.52 -8.81 13.92
N PHE A 385 8.39 -9.45 14.70
CA PHE A 385 9.78 -9.67 14.35
C PHE A 385 9.90 -10.47 13.05
N TRP A 386 9.31 -11.66 13.01
CA TRP A 386 9.36 -12.53 11.84
C TRP A 386 8.59 -11.96 10.66
N GLY A 387 7.44 -11.33 10.90
CA GLY A 387 6.67 -10.64 9.86
C GLY A 387 7.49 -9.55 9.18
N SER A 388 8.29 -8.79 9.93
CA SER A 388 9.13 -7.72 9.38
C SER A 388 10.29 -8.25 8.55
N ILE A 389 11.01 -9.27 9.05
CA ILE A 389 12.08 -9.94 8.30
C ILE A 389 11.52 -10.60 7.05
N GLY A 390 10.38 -11.27 7.17
CA GLY A 390 9.71 -11.90 6.04
C GLY A 390 9.24 -10.89 5.00
N ALA A 391 8.70 -9.74 5.40
CA ALA A 391 8.30 -8.69 4.48
C ALA A 391 9.48 -8.09 3.69
N PHE A 392 10.63 -7.90 4.36
CA PHE A 392 11.88 -7.52 3.70
C PHE A 392 12.29 -8.56 2.64
N GLY A 393 12.37 -9.84 3.04
CA GLY A 393 12.75 -10.92 2.14
C GLY A 393 11.75 -11.13 1.00
N LEU A 394 10.45 -11.00 1.26
CA LEU A 394 9.39 -11.08 0.26
C LEU A 394 9.60 -10.06 -0.87
N LEU A 395 9.82 -8.78 -0.52
CA LEU A 395 10.05 -7.75 -1.52
C LEU A 395 11.37 -7.97 -2.25
N ALA A 396 12.45 -8.34 -1.53
CA ALA A 396 13.74 -8.68 -2.13
C ALA A 396 13.63 -9.81 -3.16
N ALA A 397 12.85 -10.84 -2.84
CA ALA A 397 12.62 -11.97 -3.74
C ALA A 397 11.79 -11.58 -4.97
N ILE A 398 10.67 -10.87 -4.76
CA ILE A 398 9.76 -10.49 -5.86
C ILE A 398 10.45 -9.53 -6.84
N GLU A 399 11.31 -8.63 -6.38
CA GLU A 399 12.11 -7.76 -7.26
C GLU A 399 12.97 -8.55 -8.27
N ASN A 400 13.34 -9.79 -7.93
CA ASN A 400 14.17 -10.67 -8.77
C ASN A 400 13.37 -11.79 -9.47
N LEU A 401 12.03 -11.83 -9.35
CA LEU A 401 11.17 -12.86 -9.93
C LEU A 401 10.13 -12.26 -10.91
N PRO A 402 10.50 -12.02 -12.19
CA PRO A 402 9.59 -11.44 -13.18
C PRO A 402 8.29 -12.22 -13.40
N SER A 403 8.31 -13.55 -13.24
CA SER A 403 7.13 -14.42 -13.33
C SER A 403 6.11 -14.09 -12.24
N VAL A 404 6.57 -13.88 -11.00
CA VAL A 404 5.71 -13.47 -9.88
C VAL A 404 5.19 -12.06 -10.08
N GLN A 405 6.03 -11.12 -10.53
CA GLN A 405 5.61 -9.76 -10.86
C GLN A 405 4.52 -9.74 -11.96
N TRP A 406 4.64 -10.62 -12.96
CA TRP A 406 3.63 -10.75 -14.00
C TRP A 406 2.28 -11.21 -13.44
N VAL A 407 2.25 -12.24 -12.59
CA VAL A 407 1.03 -12.71 -11.93
C VAL A 407 0.40 -11.59 -11.10
N LEU A 408 1.21 -10.91 -10.27
CA LEU A 408 0.77 -9.80 -9.42
C LEU A 408 0.27 -8.58 -10.22
N SER A 409 0.61 -8.48 -11.50
CA SER A 409 0.19 -7.41 -12.41
C SER A 409 -0.99 -7.81 -13.29
N THR A 410 -1.72 -8.88 -12.97
CA THR A 410 -2.97 -9.25 -13.66
C THR A 410 -4.11 -8.33 -13.25
N SER A 411 -5.06 -8.09 -14.15
CA SER A 411 -6.13 -7.11 -13.94
C SER A 411 -6.97 -7.33 -12.67
N PRO A 412 -7.37 -8.57 -12.31
CA PRO A 412 -8.11 -8.79 -11.07
C PRO A 412 -7.30 -8.45 -9.81
N ILE A 413 -6.01 -8.79 -9.81
CA ILE A 413 -5.13 -8.51 -8.66
C ILE A 413 -4.86 -7.00 -8.56
N LEU A 414 -4.66 -6.31 -9.69
CA LEU A 414 -4.53 -4.85 -9.70
C LEU A 414 -5.80 -4.16 -9.22
N TYR A 415 -6.97 -4.67 -9.59
CA TYR A 415 -8.23 -4.14 -9.09
C TYR A 415 -8.34 -4.27 -7.56
N LEU A 416 -8.00 -5.43 -6.99
CA LEU A 416 -7.91 -5.58 -5.53
C LEU A 416 -6.92 -4.58 -4.92
N GLY A 417 -5.82 -4.29 -5.61
CA GLY A 417 -4.86 -3.27 -5.21
C GLY A 417 -5.47 -1.86 -5.15
N GLU A 418 -6.30 -1.49 -6.14
CA GLU A 418 -6.96 -0.18 -6.18
C GLU A 418 -7.94 0.01 -5.01
N ILE A 419 -8.76 -0.98 -4.73
CA ILE A 419 -9.74 -0.93 -3.64
C ILE A 419 -9.15 -1.28 -2.27
N SER A 420 -7.86 -1.67 -2.19
CA SER A 420 -7.25 -2.27 -0.99
C SER A 420 -7.36 -1.41 0.26
N PHE A 421 -7.24 -0.08 0.16
CA PHE A 421 -7.36 0.80 1.32
C PHE A 421 -8.79 0.84 1.87
N SER A 422 -9.78 0.97 1.00
CA SER A 422 -11.20 0.93 1.37
C SER A 422 -11.59 -0.46 1.93
N PHE A 423 -11.07 -1.52 1.32
CA PHE A 423 -11.26 -2.89 1.78
C PHE A 423 -10.67 -3.08 3.19
N TYR A 424 -9.45 -2.58 3.41
CA TYR A 424 -8.80 -2.61 4.71
C TYR A 424 -9.59 -1.84 5.78
N LEU A 425 -10.16 -0.69 5.45
CA LEU A 425 -10.97 0.07 6.39
C LEU A 425 -12.28 -0.64 6.75
N LEU A 426 -12.96 -1.24 5.76
CA LEU A 426 -14.31 -1.78 5.93
C LEU A 426 -14.35 -3.23 6.43
N HIS A 427 -13.25 -4.01 6.30
CA HIS A 427 -13.30 -5.46 6.55
C HIS A 427 -13.72 -5.82 7.97
N TRP A 428 -13.29 -5.05 8.97
CA TRP A 428 -13.66 -5.29 10.37
C TRP A 428 -15.16 -5.11 10.57
N MET A 429 -15.73 -4.02 10.07
CA MET A 429 -17.15 -3.77 10.14
C MET A 429 -17.96 -4.84 9.38
N ALA A 430 -17.48 -5.27 8.22
CA ALA A 430 -18.18 -6.25 7.39
C ALA A 430 -18.31 -7.63 8.05
N TYR A 431 -17.26 -8.13 8.69
CA TYR A 431 -17.35 -9.44 9.33
C TYR A 431 -18.01 -9.39 10.72
N MET A 432 -17.87 -8.28 11.44
CA MET A 432 -18.46 -8.15 12.78
C MET A 432 -19.99 -8.00 12.73
N TRP A 433 -20.52 -7.28 11.76
CA TRP A 433 -21.97 -7.06 11.70
C TRP A 433 -22.67 -8.02 10.73
N PRO A 434 -22.65 -7.86 9.40
CA PRO A 434 -23.39 -8.80 8.58
C PRO A 434 -22.82 -10.21 8.68
N GLY A 435 -21.49 -10.37 8.90
CA GLY A 435 -20.88 -11.68 9.05
C GLY A 435 -21.37 -12.42 10.29
N TRP A 436 -21.41 -11.75 11.43
CA TRP A 436 -21.91 -12.37 12.68
C TRP A 436 -23.38 -12.76 12.58
N GLU A 437 -24.24 -11.86 12.12
CA GLU A 437 -25.67 -12.13 11.94
C GLU A 437 -25.92 -13.29 10.94
N MET A 438 -25.16 -13.33 9.84
CA MET A 438 -25.24 -14.45 8.89
C MET A 438 -24.82 -15.76 9.54
N MET A 439 -23.74 -15.77 10.33
CA MET A 439 -23.27 -16.97 11.01
C MET A 439 -24.31 -17.49 11.99
N SER A 440 -24.86 -16.62 12.85
CA SER A 440 -25.93 -16.98 13.79
C SER A 440 -27.17 -17.48 13.05
N TYR A 441 -27.60 -16.81 12.00
CA TYR A 441 -28.74 -17.25 11.21
C TYR A 441 -28.56 -18.65 10.60
N PHE A 442 -27.37 -18.91 10.01
CA PHE A 442 -27.09 -20.22 9.40
C PHE A 442 -27.00 -21.35 10.43
N THR A 443 -26.40 -21.08 11.59
CA THR A 443 -26.23 -22.09 12.64
C THR A 443 -27.49 -22.27 13.49
N GLU A 444 -28.18 -21.20 13.87
CA GLU A 444 -29.29 -21.26 14.84
C GLU A 444 -30.65 -21.44 14.15
N VAL A 445 -30.86 -20.78 13.01
CA VAL A 445 -32.15 -20.83 12.30
C VAL A 445 -32.16 -21.95 11.26
N LEU A 446 -31.14 -22.01 10.39
CA LEU A 446 -31.07 -23.03 9.35
C LEU A 446 -30.45 -24.35 9.83
N GLN A 447 -29.90 -24.37 11.06
CA GLN A 447 -29.29 -25.56 11.67
C GLN A 447 -28.21 -26.22 10.82
N TRP A 448 -27.46 -25.40 10.05
CA TRP A 448 -26.34 -25.89 9.27
C TRP A 448 -25.14 -26.21 10.17
N SER A 449 -24.27 -27.12 9.72
CA SER A 449 -23.02 -27.38 10.42
C SER A 449 -22.15 -26.12 10.49
N LYS A 450 -21.30 -26.01 11.51
CA LYS A 450 -20.40 -24.87 11.71
C LYS A 450 -19.59 -24.56 10.45
N ASP A 451 -19.02 -25.58 9.81
CA ASP A 451 -18.17 -25.39 8.63
C ASP A 451 -18.93 -24.87 7.42
N VAL A 452 -20.11 -25.44 7.12
CA VAL A 452 -20.98 -24.99 6.02
C VAL A 452 -21.43 -23.54 6.25
N SER A 453 -21.85 -23.23 7.48
CA SER A 453 -22.24 -21.88 7.89
C SER A 453 -21.09 -20.88 7.74
N PHE A 454 -19.88 -21.27 8.15
CA PHE A 454 -18.69 -20.46 8.01
C PHE A 454 -18.34 -20.16 6.56
N TYR A 455 -18.28 -21.18 5.68
CA TYR A 455 -17.93 -20.96 4.27
C TYR A 455 -18.99 -20.15 3.54
N ALA A 456 -20.26 -20.33 3.85
CA ALA A 456 -21.36 -19.52 3.31
C ALA A 456 -21.24 -18.05 3.77
N MET A 457 -21.13 -17.83 5.07
CA MET A 457 -20.93 -16.49 5.65
C MET A 457 -19.67 -15.82 5.08
N PHE A 458 -18.54 -16.51 5.07
CA PHE A 458 -17.27 -16.00 4.55
C PHE A 458 -17.41 -15.54 3.10
N THR A 459 -18.01 -16.37 2.24
CA THR A 459 -18.18 -16.05 0.81
C THR A 459 -19.09 -14.84 0.62
N LEU A 460 -20.24 -14.81 1.29
CA LEU A 460 -21.19 -13.71 1.19
C LEU A 460 -20.60 -12.40 1.74
N THR A 461 -19.92 -12.47 2.88
CA THR A 461 -19.26 -11.30 3.49
C THR A 461 -18.13 -10.77 2.59
N LEU A 462 -17.33 -11.67 1.98
CA LEU A 462 -16.26 -11.26 1.05
C LEU A 462 -16.85 -10.56 -0.19
N LEU A 463 -17.90 -11.09 -0.78
CA LEU A 463 -18.56 -10.47 -1.94
C LEU A 463 -19.14 -9.09 -1.58
N LEU A 464 -19.84 -9.00 -0.44
CA LEU A 464 -20.37 -7.75 0.07
C LEU A 464 -19.24 -6.74 0.33
N LEU A 465 -18.15 -7.18 0.94
CA LEU A 465 -16.99 -6.35 1.25
C LEU A 465 -16.32 -5.81 -0.02
N ILE A 466 -16.16 -6.63 -1.07
CA ILE A 466 -15.62 -6.17 -2.36
C ILE A 466 -16.50 -5.06 -2.95
N VAL A 467 -17.83 -5.27 -2.96
CA VAL A 467 -18.78 -4.27 -3.47
C VAL A 467 -18.74 -2.99 -2.64
N ALA A 468 -18.83 -3.10 -1.32
CA ALA A 468 -18.78 -1.96 -0.41
C ALA A 468 -17.45 -1.18 -0.54
N SER A 469 -16.33 -1.88 -0.70
CA SER A 469 -15.00 -1.28 -0.87
C SER A 469 -14.87 -0.54 -2.19
N ASP A 470 -15.44 -1.06 -3.27
CA ASP A 470 -15.47 -0.38 -4.57
C ASP A 470 -16.27 0.94 -4.50
N TYR A 471 -17.41 0.93 -3.80
CA TYR A 471 -18.19 2.15 -3.57
C TYR A 471 -17.45 3.14 -2.67
N PHE A 472 -16.89 2.68 -1.57
CA PHE A 472 -16.17 3.52 -0.62
C PHE A 472 -14.92 4.15 -1.27
N TRP A 473 -14.20 3.39 -2.09
CA TRP A 473 -13.09 3.90 -2.87
C TRP A 473 -13.51 5.06 -3.77
N ARG A 474 -14.59 4.89 -4.56
CA ARG A 474 -15.06 5.90 -5.51
C ARG A 474 -15.69 7.13 -4.84
N VAL A 475 -16.44 6.91 -3.76
CA VAL A 475 -17.22 7.98 -3.13
C VAL A 475 -16.43 8.71 -2.05
N VAL A 476 -15.57 8.00 -1.32
CA VAL A 476 -14.86 8.55 -0.16
C VAL A 476 -13.38 8.74 -0.46
N ASP A 477 -12.63 7.66 -0.75
CA ASP A 477 -11.15 7.73 -0.84
C ASP A 477 -10.69 8.69 -1.95
N GLU A 478 -11.23 8.59 -3.18
CA GLU A 478 -10.85 9.49 -4.27
C GLU A 478 -11.17 10.97 -3.96
N ARG A 479 -12.27 11.22 -3.26
CA ARG A 479 -12.62 12.59 -2.84
C ARG A 479 -11.68 13.11 -1.76
N CYS A 480 -11.31 12.27 -0.79
CA CYS A 480 -10.34 12.63 0.23
C CYS A 480 -8.96 12.96 -0.37
N VAL A 481 -8.53 12.22 -1.40
CA VAL A 481 -7.33 12.57 -2.16
C VAL A 481 -7.45 13.95 -2.82
N SER A 482 -8.61 14.27 -3.39
CA SER A 482 -8.86 15.59 -4.02
C SER A 482 -8.89 16.71 -2.98
N ILE A 483 -9.54 16.50 -1.82
CA ILE A 483 -9.54 17.44 -0.70
C ILE A 483 -8.12 17.71 -0.22
N GLY A 484 -7.28 16.69 -0.11
CA GLY A 484 -5.88 16.84 0.29
C GLY A 484 -5.07 17.73 -0.68
N LYS A 485 -5.39 17.72 -1.98
CA LYS A 485 -4.78 18.63 -2.97
C LYS A 485 -5.24 20.06 -2.76
N ILE A 486 -6.56 20.27 -2.64
CA ILE A 486 -7.15 21.59 -2.39
C ILE A 486 -6.58 22.21 -1.11
N LEU A 487 -6.42 21.43 -0.05
CA LEU A 487 -5.83 21.89 1.21
C LEU A 487 -4.39 22.37 1.01
N VAL A 488 -3.56 21.62 0.29
CA VAL A 488 -2.17 22.01 0.02
C VAL A 488 -2.09 23.27 -0.82
N ASP A 489 -2.94 23.40 -1.84
CA ASP A 489 -3.03 24.60 -2.67
C ASP A 489 -3.50 25.81 -1.85
N TRP A 490 -4.49 25.63 -0.96
CA TRP A 490 -4.98 26.68 -0.07
C TRP A 490 -3.92 27.12 0.96
N LEU A 491 -3.10 26.19 1.46
CA LEU A 491 -1.99 26.49 2.37
C LEU A 491 -0.79 27.14 1.68
N GLY A 492 -0.83 27.31 0.35
CA GLY A 492 0.23 27.96 -0.41
C GLY A 492 1.55 27.19 -0.42
N VAL A 493 1.52 25.88 -0.31
CA VAL A 493 2.72 25.04 -0.42
C VAL A 493 3.12 24.92 -1.90
N HIS A 494 3.72 26.00 -2.42
CA HIS A 494 4.21 26.05 -3.79
C HIS A 494 5.74 25.87 -3.82
N ALA A 495 6.26 25.29 -4.89
CA ALA A 495 7.70 25.23 -5.15
C ALA A 495 8.35 26.62 -5.37
N SER A 496 7.54 27.66 -5.44
CA SER A 496 7.86 29.03 -5.86
C SER A 496 8.40 29.96 -4.77
N PHE A 497 9.02 29.45 -3.70
CA PHE A 497 9.92 30.28 -2.88
C PHE A 497 11.26 30.59 -3.57
N VAL A 498 11.45 30.18 -4.81
CA VAL A 498 12.59 30.60 -5.65
C VAL A 498 12.16 31.85 -6.40
N THR A 499 12.90 32.96 -6.18
CA THR A 499 12.74 34.24 -6.87
C THR A 499 12.51 34.06 -8.38
N PRO A 500 11.59 34.86 -9.00
CA PRO A 500 11.08 34.62 -10.37
C PRO A 500 12.10 34.76 -11.50
N ASN A 501 13.38 35.01 -11.23
CA ASN A 501 14.32 35.48 -12.25
C ASN A 501 15.31 34.45 -12.82
N VAL A 502 15.26 33.14 -12.51
CA VAL A 502 16.28 32.20 -13.03
C VAL A 502 15.73 30.78 -13.31
N VAL A 503 14.48 30.61 -13.71
CA VAL A 503 14.06 29.28 -14.20
C VAL A 503 13.75 29.40 -15.68
N GLY A 504 14.68 28.91 -16.50
CA GLY A 504 14.44 28.72 -17.94
C GLY A 504 13.30 27.73 -18.18
N ALA A 505 12.59 27.90 -19.28
CA ALA A 505 11.42 27.12 -19.67
C ALA A 505 11.63 25.57 -19.71
N GLU A 506 12.89 25.11 -19.66
CA GLU A 506 13.24 23.67 -19.70
C GLU A 506 12.95 22.90 -18.42
N GLU A 507 12.92 23.56 -17.22
CA GLU A 507 12.64 22.85 -15.96
C GLU A 507 11.14 22.62 -15.71
N ALA A 508 10.26 23.38 -16.35
CA ALA A 508 8.81 23.25 -16.18
C ALA A 508 8.23 21.99 -16.84
N THR A 509 8.84 21.48 -17.89
CA THR A 509 8.41 20.28 -18.60
C THR A 509 8.72 18.98 -17.84
N HIS A 510 9.82 18.95 -17.07
CA HIS A 510 10.16 17.77 -16.27
C HIS A 510 9.28 17.54 -15.03
N LEU A 511 8.57 18.56 -14.55
CA LEU A 511 7.62 18.41 -13.42
C LEU A 511 6.31 17.71 -13.81
N GLN A 512 6.00 17.65 -15.10
CA GLN A 512 4.76 17.05 -15.62
C GLN A 512 4.85 15.52 -15.72
N ASP A 513 6.04 14.96 -15.92
CA ASP A 513 6.28 13.52 -16.07
C ASP A 513 6.28 12.76 -14.71
N ASP A 514 6.48 13.45 -13.59
CA ASP A 514 6.47 12.86 -12.24
C ASP A 514 5.07 12.40 -11.77
N VAL A 515 4.02 12.74 -12.50
CA VAL A 515 2.62 12.41 -12.15
C VAL A 515 2.20 11.02 -12.64
N GLU A 516 2.90 10.45 -13.64
CA GLU A 516 2.48 9.16 -14.25
C GLU A 516 2.90 7.90 -13.48
N LEU A 517 3.76 8.00 -12.46
CA LEU A 517 4.30 6.83 -11.74
C LEU A 517 3.58 6.49 -10.43
N LEU A 518 2.59 7.25 -10.04
CA LEU A 518 1.75 6.97 -8.86
C LEU A 518 0.45 6.26 -9.29
N PRO A 519 -0.13 5.40 -8.42
CA PRO A 519 -1.43 4.77 -8.71
C PRO A 519 -2.46 5.81 -9.14
N ALA A 520 -3.43 5.45 -9.99
CA ALA A 520 -4.41 6.32 -10.66
C ALA A 520 -5.12 7.37 -9.80
N ALA A 521 -5.05 7.25 -8.48
CA ALA A 521 -5.50 8.25 -7.51
C ALA A 521 -4.68 9.56 -7.53
N LEU A 522 -3.53 9.61 -8.24
CA LEU A 522 -2.61 10.76 -8.23
C LEU A 522 -2.43 11.43 -9.61
N THR A 523 -3.02 10.91 -10.67
CA THR A 523 -2.75 11.35 -12.06
C THR A 523 -3.61 12.51 -12.57
N SER A 524 -4.26 13.30 -11.74
CA SER A 524 -5.10 14.44 -12.19
C SER A 524 -4.61 15.81 -11.73
N VAL A 525 -3.31 16.07 -11.71
CA VAL A 525 -2.79 17.43 -11.40
C VAL A 525 -2.31 18.10 -12.69
N GLY A 526 -3.22 18.84 -13.34
CA GLY A 526 -2.84 19.91 -14.25
C GLY A 526 -2.45 21.15 -13.41
N ILE A 527 -1.17 21.50 -13.37
CA ILE A 527 -0.72 22.79 -12.84
C ILE A 527 -1.08 23.84 -13.89
N ARG A 528 -2.03 24.71 -13.59
CA ARG A 528 -2.25 25.94 -14.37
C ARG A 528 -1.19 26.95 -13.95
N LEU A 529 -0.28 27.29 -14.86
CA LEU A 529 0.42 28.56 -14.82
C LEU A 529 -0.58 29.63 -15.29
N LYS A 530 -0.96 30.57 -14.41
CA LYS A 530 -1.59 31.82 -14.83
C LYS A 530 -0.48 32.72 -15.38
N GLU A 531 -0.49 32.96 -16.65
CA GLU A 531 0.12 34.14 -17.24
C GLU A 531 -0.75 35.34 -16.89
N GLU A 532 -0.30 36.21 -16.01
CA GLU A 532 -0.82 37.58 -15.92
C GLU A 532 -0.15 38.41 -17.03
N GLU A 533 -0.90 38.66 -18.09
CA GLU A 533 -0.55 39.74 -19.02
C GLU A 533 -0.64 41.08 -18.27
N SER A 534 0.50 41.69 -17.99
CA SER A 534 0.61 43.10 -17.61
C SER A 534 0.50 43.93 -18.89
N VAL A 535 -0.65 44.50 -19.12
CA VAL A 535 -0.82 45.62 -20.06
C VAL A 535 -0.13 46.85 -19.47
N VAL A 536 0.99 47.23 -20.07
CA VAL A 536 1.63 48.53 -19.85
C VAL A 536 1.02 49.53 -20.82
N ARG A 537 0.47 50.54 -20.30
CA ARG A 537 0.60 51.90 -20.79
C ARG A 537 1.15 52.80 -19.71
#